data_ea65e04f4b345bb8de7ca2e7ccfa9099
#
_entry.id   ea65e04f4b345bb8de7ca2e7ccfa9099
#
_cell.length_a   1.000
_cell.length_b   1.000
_cell.length_c   1.000
_cell.angle_alpha   90.00
_cell.angle_beta   90.00
_cell.angle_gamma   90.00
#
_symmetry.space_group_name_H-M   'P 1'
#
loop_
_entity.id
_entity.type
_entity.pdbx_description
1 polymer ?
#
loop_
_entity_poly.entity_id
_entity_poly.type
_entity_poly.pdbx_seq_one_letter_code
_entity_poly.pdbx_strand_id
1 'polypeptide(L)'
;MNIVVFDTETTNLEKPFCYNIGYLIYDTETDQVVLKREFVIEQVWHNPMLFTTAYYADKRELYVSRMKARKVIMDKFGYVCQQMIRDFKAYEIAYAYAFNSPFDTKVFEWNCEWFKCNNPFDNIAILDIRGCVHEFIAKTKSFQDFCERQERFTESGNYSTTAETLFQYLTGDSEFEEEHTALADSEIELEILKMCTYKGAEYGKAYKTCQSIVRKQVRVLTIEHKGKQIDLEYENRRNYKDKQGQVNRIVLK
;
A
#
# COMPACT_ATOMS: atom_id res chain seq x y z
N MET A 1 2.36 22.94 -5.13
CA MET A 1 1.30 22.30 -5.95
C MET A 1 0.49 21.35 -5.10
N ASN A 2 -0.79 21.16 -5.47
CA ASN A 2 -1.62 20.20 -4.75
C ASN A 2 -1.56 18.81 -5.39
N ILE A 3 -1.48 17.78 -4.54
CA ILE A 3 -1.60 16.37 -4.92
C ILE A 3 -2.72 15.73 -4.10
N VAL A 4 -3.28 14.64 -4.58
CA VAL A 4 -4.21 13.81 -3.79
C VAL A 4 -3.56 12.48 -3.45
N VAL A 5 -3.71 12.05 -2.19
CA VAL A 5 -3.41 10.68 -1.76
C VAL A 5 -4.74 10.03 -1.40
N PHE A 6 -4.96 8.80 -1.87
CA PHE A 6 -6.24 8.12 -1.72
C PHE A 6 -6.06 6.62 -1.55
N ASP A 7 -7.01 6.02 -0.87
CA ASP A 7 -7.12 4.58 -0.67
C ASP A 7 -8.57 4.11 -0.78
N THR A 8 -8.77 2.81 -1.01
CA THR A 8 -10.08 2.19 -1.15
C THR A 8 -10.18 0.88 -0.38
N GLU A 9 -11.26 0.72 0.39
CA GLU A 9 -11.61 -0.57 0.99
C GLU A 9 -12.66 -1.30 0.16
N THR A 10 -12.45 -2.60 -0.09
CA THR A 10 -13.25 -3.37 -1.03
C THR A 10 -13.79 -4.67 -0.45
N THR A 11 -14.83 -5.20 -1.08
CA THR A 11 -15.46 -6.46 -0.65
C THR A 11 -14.60 -7.68 -0.97
N ASN A 12 -13.89 -7.68 -2.10
CA ASN A 12 -12.99 -8.76 -2.53
C ASN A 12 -12.03 -8.30 -3.64
N LEU A 13 -11.08 -9.15 -4.03
CA LEU A 13 -10.03 -8.78 -5.00
C LEU A 13 -10.43 -9.03 -6.47
N GLU A 14 -11.41 -9.91 -6.74
CA GLU A 14 -11.81 -10.27 -8.11
C GLU A 14 -12.79 -9.26 -8.69
N LYS A 15 -13.87 -8.98 -7.97
CA LYS A 15 -14.90 -7.99 -8.28
C LYS A 15 -14.95 -6.98 -7.15
N PRO A 16 -14.00 -6.05 -7.11
CA PRO A 16 -13.76 -5.21 -5.95
C PRO A 16 -14.82 -4.11 -5.83
N PHE A 17 -15.98 -4.45 -5.27
CA PHE A 17 -16.95 -3.42 -4.90
C PHE A 17 -16.40 -2.59 -3.76
N CYS A 18 -16.23 -1.31 -4.01
CA CYS A 18 -15.72 -0.37 -3.03
C CYS A 18 -16.80 -0.05 -1.99
N TYR A 19 -16.49 -0.21 -0.70
CA TYR A 19 -17.39 0.17 0.38
C TYR A 19 -16.91 1.37 1.19
N ASN A 20 -15.62 1.69 1.15
CA ASN A 20 -15.06 2.89 1.77
C ASN A 20 -14.03 3.54 0.83
N ILE A 21 -14.06 4.86 0.74
CA ILE A 21 -13.13 5.68 -0.01
C ILE A 21 -12.61 6.76 0.92
N GLY A 22 -11.30 6.84 1.07
CA GLY A 22 -10.62 7.91 1.76
C GLY A 22 -9.72 8.68 0.81
N TYR A 23 -9.66 10.00 0.94
CA TYR A 23 -8.64 10.80 0.27
C TYR A 23 -8.33 12.07 1.04
N LEU A 24 -7.12 12.53 0.84
CA LEU A 24 -6.67 13.82 1.30
C LEU A 24 -6.00 14.60 0.18
N ILE A 25 -6.10 15.91 0.24
CA ILE A 25 -5.37 16.82 -0.65
C ILE A 25 -4.28 17.49 0.16
N TYR A 26 -3.06 17.39 -0.34
CA TYR A 26 -1.86 17.88 0.29
C TYR A 26 -1.19 18.94 -0.59
N ASP A 27 -0.93 20.10 0.00
CA ASP A 27 -0.14 21.14 -0.64
C ASP A 27 1.34 20.95 -0.36
N THR A 28 2.08 20.60 -1.41
CA THR A 28 3.52 20.29 -1.32
C THR A 28 4.39 21.52 -1.05
N GLU A 29 3.87 22.74 -1.21
CA GLU A 29 4.62 23.97 -0.97
C GLU A 29 4.52 24.42 0.50
N THR A 30 3.33 24.28 1.08
CA THR A 30 3.09 24.64 2.48
C THR A 30 3.28 23.49 3.46
N ASP A 31 3.48 22.26 2.97
CA ASP A 31 3.55 21.01 3.76
C ASP A 31 2.29 20.82 4.62
N GLN A 32 1.11 21.06 4.05
CA GLN A 32 -0.15 20.97 4.78
C GLN A 32 -1.20 20.14 4.05
N VAL A 33 -1.95 19.37 4.81
CA VAL A 33 -3.19 18.75 4.33
C VAL A 33 -4.28 19.82 4.32
N VAL A 34 -4.77 20.17 3.14
CA VAL A 34 -5.77 21.23 2.93
C VAL A 34 -7.20 20.70 2.86
N LEU A 35 -7.37 19.41 2.61
CA LEU A 35 -8.67 18.73 2.60
C LEU A 35 -8.51 17.27 3.03
N LYS A 36 -9.49 16.75 3.79
CA LYS A 36 -9.67 15.33 4.09
C LYS A 36 -11.11 14.95 3.86
N ARG A 37 -11.36 13.79 3.25
CA ARG A 37 -12.70 13.22 3.09
C ARG A 37 -12.67 11.71 3.26
N GLU A 38 -13.74 11.20 3.87
CA GLU A 38 -14.00 9.78 3.97
C GLU A 38 -15.47 9.49 3.65
N PHE A 39 -15.71 8.49 2.80
CA PHE A 39 -17.04 8.10 2.36
C PHE A 39 -17.26 6.60 2.54
N VAL A 40 -18.47 6.25 3.01
CA VAL A 40 -19.00 4.90 2.94
C VAL A 40 -19.97 4.82 1.77
N ILE A 41 -19.83 3.80 0.93
CA ILE A 41 -20.65 3.62 -0.28
C ILE A 41 -21.96 2.93 0.06
N GLU A 42 -23.05 3.69 -0.01
CA GLU A 42 -24.40 3.26 0.40
C GLU A 42 -24.83 1.95 -0.26
N GLN A 43 -24.64 1.81 -1.58
CA GLN A 43 -25.11 0.64 -2.34
C GLN A 43 -24.41 -0.66 -1.91
N VAL A 44 -23.16 -0.58 -1.50
CA VAL A 44 -22.38 -1.75 -1.03
C VAL A 44 -22.65 -1.99 0.44
N TRP A 45 -22.68 -0.93 1.25
CA TRP A 45 -22.91 -1.00 2.69
C TRP A 45 -24.24 -1.64 3.07
N HIS A 46 -25.31 -1.28 2.34
CA HIS A 46 -26.65 -1.82 2.58
C HIS A 46 -26.93 -3.15 1.88
N ASN A 47 -25.95 -3.69 1.15
CA ASN A 47 -26.07 -5.01 0.54
C ASN A 47 -25.31 -6.05 1.40
N PRO A 48 -26.02 -6.83 2.25
CA PRO A 48 -25.36 -7.79 3.15
C PRO A 48 -24.57 -8.86 2.39
N MET A 49 -25.04 -9.26 1.20
CA MET A 49 -24.34 -10.28 0.39
C MET A 49 -22.99 -9.79 -0.13
N LEU A 50 -22.87 -8.49 -0.45
CA LEU A 50 -21.61 -7.90 -0.86
C LEU A 50 -20.72 -7.60 0.36
N PHE A 51 -21.28 -6.95 1.38
CA PHE A 51 -20.50 -6.50 2.53
C PHE A 51 -19.90 -7.65 3.36
N THR A 52 -20.60 -8.79 3.49
CA THR A 52 -20.07 -9.96 4.22
C THR A 52 -18.85 -10.60 3.54
N THR A 53 -18.56 -10.27 2.28
CA THR A 53 -17.36 -10.71 1.59
C THR A 53 -16.17 -9.76 1.77
N ALA A 54 -16.36 -8.64 2.48
CA ALA A 54 -15.30 -7.69 2.77
C ALA A 54 -14.30 -8.29 3.76
N TYR A 55 -13.01 -8.10 3.50
CA TYR A 55 -11.94 -8.60 4.37
C TYR A 55 -12.03 -8.00 5.78
N TYR A 56 -12.40 -6.72 5.88
CA TYR A 56 -12.57 -5.99 7.14
C TYR A 56 -14.05 -5.78 7.51
N ALA A 57 -14.92 -6.77 7.25
CA ALA A 57 -16.35 -6.70 7.59
C ALA A 57 -16.61 -6.53 9.10
N ASP A 58 -15.72 -6.97 9.96
CA ASP A 58 -15.71 -6.81 11.41
C ASP A 58 -15.63 -5.34 11.86
N LYS A 59 -15.06 -4.45 11.03
CA LYS A 59 -14.95 -3.00 11.32
C LYS A 59 -16.26 -2.22 11.11
N ARG A 60 -17.35 -2.90 10.81
CA ARG A 60 -18.66 -2.26 10.57
C ARG A 60 -19.07 -1.32 11.70
N GLU A 61 -18.85 -1.70 12.96
CA GLU A 61 -19.21 -0.87 14.11
C GLU A 61 -18.40 0.42 14.20
N LEU A 62 -17.13 0.38 13.81
CA LEU A 62 -16.26 1.56 13.71
C LEU A 62 -16.85 2.58 12.73
N TYR A 63 -17.22 2.14 11.53
CA TYR A 63 -17.85 3.02 10.53
C TYR A 63 -19.17 3.60 11.02
N VAL A 64 -20.02 2.79 11.68
CA VAL A 64 -21.28 3.27 12.27
C VAL A 64 -21.01 4.36 13.31
N SER A 65 -20.02 4.19 14.17
CA SER A 65 -19.60 5.18 15.16
C SER A 65 -19.11 6.47 14.50
N ARG A 66 -18.27 6.37 13.46
CA ARG A 66 -17.73 7.51 12.71
C ARG A 66 -18.82 8.27 11.95
N MET A 67 -19.78 7.57 11.34
CA MET A 67 -20.94 8.20 10.70
C MET A 67 -21.81 8.97 11.70
N LYS A 68 -22.08 8.39 12.88
CA LYS A 68 -22.78 9.10 13.97
C LYS A 68 -22.04 10.35 14.42
N ALA A 69 -20.72 10.29 14.47
CA ALA A 69 -19.85 11.43 14.79
C ALA A 69 -19.67 12.43 13.63
N ARG A 70 -20.32 12.19 12.48
CA ARG A 70 -20.18 12.99 11.24
C ARG A 70 -18.74 13.10 10.71
N LYS A 71 -17.90 12.12 11.01
CA LYS A 71 -16.54 12.03 10.51
C LYS A 71 -16.47 11.35 9.15
N VAL A 72 -17.44 10.48 8.84
CA VAL A 72 -17.59 9.74 7.59
C VAL A 72 -18.97 10.03 7.01
N ILE A 73 -19.04 10.25 5.70
CA ILE A 73 -20.26 10.53 4.98
C ILE A 73 -20.68 9.27 4.23
N MET A 74 -21.94 8.84 4.39
CA MET A 74 -22.51 7.79 3.56
C MET A 74 -23.19 8.42 2.34
N ASP A 75 -22.81 7.96 1.13
CA ASP A 75 -23.41 8.42 -0.11
C ASP A 75 -23.29 7.36 -1.21
N LYS A 76 -23.99 7.57 -2.32
CA LYS A 76 -23.90 6.71 -3.52
C LYS A 76 -22.58 6.92 -4.23
N PHE A 77 -22.00 5.86 -4.78
CA PHE A 77 -20.70 5.89 -5.44
C PHE A 77 -20.60 7.01 -6.50
N GLY A 78 -21.62 7.17 -7.36
CA GLY A 78 -21.62 8.23 -8.37
C GLY A 78 -21.61 9.66 -7.81
N TYR A 79 -22.23 9.90 -6.64
CA TYR A 79 -22.16 11.20 -5.96
C TYR A 79 -20.78 11.42 -5.32
N VAL A 80 -20.19 10.37 -4.77
CA VAL A 80 -18.81 10.44 -4.25
C VAL A 80 -17.84 10.77 -5.38
N CYS A 81 -17.93 10.11 -6.54
CA CYS A 81 -17.13 10.45 -7.71
C CYS A 81 -17.32 11.90 -8.16
N GLN A 82 -18.56 12.39 -8.18
CA GLN A 82 -18.83 13.81 -8.50
C GLN A 82 -18.24 14.77 -7.47
N GLN A 83 -18.22 14.41 -6.19
CA GLN A 83 -17.57 15.21 -5.15
C GLN A 83 -16.04 15.24 -5.37
N MET A 84 -15.43 14.08 -5.65
CA MET A 84 -14.01 13.98 -5.97
C MET A 84 -13.64 14.86 -7.19
N ILE A 85 -14.43 14.78 -8.28
CA ILE A 85 -14.22 15.62 -9.48
C ILE A 85 -14.27 17.10 -9.13
N ARG A 86 -15.23 17.54 -8.30
CA ARG A 86 -15.33 18.94 -7.85
C ARG A 86 -14.12 19.38 -7.05
N ASP A 87 -13.72 18.55 -6.09
CA ASP A 87 -12.57 18.85 -5.23
C ASP A 87 -11.26 18.86 -6.05
N PHE A 88 -11.05 17.87 -6.91
CA PHE A 88 -9.84 17.79 -7.76
C PHE A 88 -9.73 18.97 -8.71
N LYS A 89 -10.86 19.42 -9.26
CA LYS A 89 -10.90 20.64 -10.08
C LYS A 89 -10.63 21.91 -9.26
N ALA A 90 -11.24 22.02 -8.07
CA ALA A 90 -11.08 23.19 -7.21
C ALA A 90 -9.65 23.39 -6.71
N TYR A 91 -8.93 22.29 -6.49
CA TYR A 91 -7.53 22.30 -6.03
C TYR A 91 -6.51 22.07 -7.15
N GLU A 92 -6.96 22.05 -8.42
CA GLU A 92 -6.09 21.88 -9.61
C GLU A 92 -5.18 20.65 -9.53
N ILE A 93 -5.77 19.50 -9.14
CA ILE A 93 -5.03 18.24 -8.97
C ILE A 93 -4.59 17.69 -10.33
N ALA A 94 -3.27 17.52 -10.50
CA ALA A 94 -2.67 16.87 -11.67
C ALA A 94 -2.14 15.45 -11.37
N TYR A 95 -1.83 15.16 -10.11
CA TYR A 95 -1.25 13.89 -9.68
C TYR A 95 -2.00 13.31 -8.49
N ALA A 96 -2.30 12.02 -8.59
CA ALA A 96 -2.86 11.21 -7.51
C ALA A 96 -1.85 10.13 -7.10
N TYR A 97 -1.87 9.76 -5.84
CA TYR A 97 -1.00 8.75 -5.26
C TYR A 97 -1.81 7.73 -4.47
N ALA A 98 -1.44 6.46 -4.59
CA ALA A 98 -1.94 5.38 -3.76
C ALA A 98 -0.83 4.33 -3.55
N PHE A 99 -0.91 3.58 -2.47
CA PHE A 99 0.02 2.49 -2.20
C PHE A 99 -0.43 1.22 -2.92
N ASN A 100 0.34 0.76 -3.92
CA ASN A 100 -0.07 -0.26 -4.87
C ASN A 100 -1.21 0.22 -5.80
N SER A 101 -1.06 1.43 -6.32
CA SER A 101 -2.06 2.14 -7.13
C SER A 101 -2.72 1.36 -8.27
N PRO A 102 -2.10 0.32 -8.90
CA PRO A 102 -2.81 -0.51 -9.89
C PRO A 102 -4.07 -1.19 -9.34
N PHE A 103 -4.11 -1.51 -8.04
CA PHE A 103 -5.30 -2.07 -7.42
C PHE A 103 -6.42 -1.05 -7.33
N ASP A 104 -6.16 0.12 -6.77
CA ASP A 104 -7.15 1.19 -6.60
C ASP A 104 -7.65 1.73 -7.94
N THR A 105 -6.76 1.83 -8.93
CA THR A 105 -7.15 2.15 -10.31
C THR A 105 -8.19 1.17 -10.83
N LYS A 106 -7.94 -0.13 -10.68
CA LYS A 106 -8.90 -1.20 -11.07
C LYS A 106 -10.21 -1.10 -10.28
N VAL A 107 -10.15 -0.74 -9.00
CA VAL A 107 -11.35 -0.53 -8.15
C VAL A 107 -12.21 0.58 -8.74
N PHE A 108 -11.63 1.74 -9.05
CA PHE A 108 -12.38 2.86 -9.64
C PHE A 108 -12.93 2.52 -11.02
N GLU A 109 -12.13 1.92 -11.92
CA GLU A 109 -12.58 1.48 -13.26
C GLU A 109 -13.78 0.54 -13.14
N TRP A 110 -13.67 -0.51 -12.32
CA TRP A 110 -14.75 -1.48 -12.10
C TRP A 110 -16.03 -0.84 -11.56
N ASN A 111 -15.93 -0.01 -10.51
CA ASN A 111 -17.10 0.58 -9.87
C ASN A 111 -17.73 1.69 -10.74
N CYS A 112 -16.93 2.49 -11.46
CA CYS A 112 -17.45 3.49 -12.41
C CYS A 112 -18.24 2.84 -13.55
N GLU A 113 -17.74 1.74 -14.11
CA GLU A 113 -18.46 0.95 -15.13
C GLU A 113 -19.77 0.38 -14.56
N TRP A 114 -19.71 -0.24 -13.37
CA TRP A 114 -20.87 -0.87 -12.73
C TRP A 114 -21.96 0.13 -12.37
N PHE A 115 -21.59 1.24 -11.73
CA PHE A 115 -22.53 2.28 -11.29
C PHE A 115 -22.82 3.34 -12.34
N LYS A 116 -22.23 3.23 -13.54
CA LYS A 116 -22.41 4.12 -14.71
C LYS A 116 -22.16 5.59 -14.37
N CYS A 117 -21.00 5.89 -13.82
CA CYS A 117 -20.58 7.24 -13.50
C CYS A 117 -19.18 7.54 -14.05
N ASN A 118 -18.81 8.83 -14.11
CA ASN A 118 -17.50 9.27 -14.57
C ASN A 118 -16.43 8.90 -13.54
N ASN A 119 -15.27 8.46 -14.02
CA ASN A 119 -14.12 8.21 -13.18
C ASN A 119 -13.46 9.54 -12.77
N PRO A 120 -13.26 9.82 -11.46
CA PRO A 120 -12.65 11.06 -11.02
C PRO A 120 -11.19 11.22 -11.46
N PHE A 121 -10.54 10.15 -11.89
CA PHE A 121 -9.14 10.14 -12.30
C PHE A 121 -8.90 10.20 -13.82
N ASP A 122 -9.95 10.34 -14.66
CA ASP A 122 -9.81 10.30 -16.14
C ASP A 122 -8.73 11.23 -16.71
N ASN A 123 -8.42 12.36 -16.06
CA ASN A 123 -7.42 13.32 -16.50
C ASN A 123 -6.31 13.56 -15.47
N ILE A 124 -6.11 12.63 -14.55
CA ILE A 124 -5.15 12.72 -13.45
C ILE A 124 -4.18 11.55 -13.55
N ALA A 125 -2.88 11.84 -13.48
CA ALA A 125 -1.87 10.80 -13.47
C ALA A 125 -1.84 10.12 -12.08
N ILE A 126 -2.15 8.82 -12.02
CA ILE A 126 -2.05 8.03 -10.79
C ILE A 126 -0.65 7.44 -10.69
N LEU A 127 0.03 7.68 -9.59
CA LEU A 127 1.41 7.28 -9.31
C LEU A 127 1.45 6.33 -8.12
N ASP A 128 2.28 5.29 -8.22
CA ASP A 128 2.42 4.26 -7.20
C ASP A 128 3.48 4.64 -6.15
N ILE A 129 3.06 4.83 -4.90
CA ILE A 129 3.95 5.11 -3.76
C ILE A 129 4.97 3.97 -3.58
N ARG A 130 4.60 2.71 -3.85
CA ARG A 130 5.52 1.57 -3.76
C ARG A 130 6.75 1.74 -4.66
N GLY A 131 6.61 2.39 -5.81
CA GLY A 131 7.74 2.70 -6.67
C GLY A 131 8.76 3.61 -5.98
N CYS A 132 8.27 4.67 -5.32
CA CYS A 132 9.10 5.58 -4.51
C CYS A 132 9.77 4.83 -3.35
N VAL A 133 9.00 4.02 -2.62
CA VAL A 133 9.51 3.20 -1.50
C VAL A 133 10.63 2.28 -1.96
N HIS A 134 10.45 1.56 -3.06
CA HIS A 134 11.46 0.64 -3.57
C HIS A 134 12.75 1.35 -3.97
N GLU A 135 12.65 2.56 -4.52
CA GLU A 135 13.84 3.32 -4.95
C GLU A 135 14.57 3.97 -3.78
N PHE A 136 13.86 4.59 -2.84
CA PHE A 136 14.45 5.49 -1.85
C PHE A 136 14.53 4.92 -0.43
N ILE A 137 13.74 3.88 -0.08
CA ILE A 137 13.68 3.33 1.28
C ILE A 137 14.13 1.88 1.31
N ALA A 138 13.47 0.98 0.59
CA ALA A 138 13.57 -0.45 0.80
C ALA A 138 14.96 -1.05 0.48
N LYS A 139 15.74 -0.40 -0.37
CA LYS A 139 17.13 -0.77 -0.68
C LYS A 139 18.15 -0.27 0.35
N THR A 140 17.76 0.59 1.27
CA THR A 140 18.67 1.16 2.26
C THR A 140 19.04 0.14 3.34
N LYS A 141 20.30 0.19 3.80
CA LYS A 141 20.76 -0.67 4.88
C LYS A 141 19.95 -0.46 6.17
N SER A 142 19.59 0.79 6.48
CA SER A 142 18.82 1.13 7.69
C SER A 142 17.44 0.48 7.73
N PHE A 143 16.72 0.45 6.60
CA PHE A 143 15.44 -0.22 6.49
C PHE A 143 15.58 -1.75 6.59
N GLN A 144 16.57 -2.31 5.91
CA GLN A 144 16.84 -3.75 5.97
C GLN A 144 17.22 -4.19 7.38
N ASP A 145 18.08 -3.42 8.09
CA ASP A 145 18.44 -3.69 9.48
C ASP A 145 17.23 -3.55 10.45
N PHE A 146 16.30 -2.64 10.15
CA PHE A 146 15.03 -2.55 10.87
C PHE A 146 14.20 -3.83 10.67
N CYS A 147 14.00 -4.26 9.43
CA CYS A 147 13.26 -5.49 9.13
C CYS A 147 13.90 -6.73 9.78
N GLU A 148 15.23 -6.83 9.82
CA GLU A 148 15.94 -7.93 10.50
C GLU A 148 15.68 -7.92 12.02
N ARG A 149 15.75 -6.74 12.66
CA ARG A 149 15.52 -6.62 14.12
C ARG A 149 14.09 -6.85 14.53
N GLN A 150 13.12 -6.46 13.69
CA GLN A 150 11.69 -6.53 13.96
C GLN A 150 11.03 -7.75 13.29
N GLU A 151 11.82 -8.62 12.67
CA GLU A 151 11.35 -9.83 11.96
C GLU A 151 10.25 -9.54 10.92
N ARG A 152 10.34 -8.38 10.22
CA ARG A 152 9.37 -7.95 9.23
C ARG A 152 9.67 -8.56 7.86
N PHE A 153 9.15 -9.77 7.62
CA PHE A 153 9.37 -10.53 6.39
C PHE A 153 8.05 -10.97 5.76
N THR A 154 8.07 -11.08 4.43
CA THR A 154 6.98 -11.72 3.69
C THR A 154 7.00 -13.24 3.91
N GLU A 155 5.92 -13.95 3.58
CA GLU A 155 5.87 -15.42 3.62
C GLU A 155 7.01 -16.08 2.82
N SER A 156 7.47 -15.44 1.75
CA SER A 156 8.62 -15.90 0.95
C SER A 156 9.97 -15.57 1.59
N GLY A 157 10.01 -14.93 2.76
CA GLY A 157 11.21 -14.58 3.50
C GLY A 157 11.97 -13.38 2.95
N ASN A 158 11.34 -12.54 2.12
CA ASN A 158 11.88 -11.25 1.68
C ASN A 158 11.52 -10.14 2.68
N TYR A 159 12.18 -8.97 2.60
CA TYR A 159 11.81 -7.82 3.42
C TYR A 159 10.38 -7.38 3.14
N SER A 160 9.58 -7.21 4.18
CA SER A 160 8.22 -6.66 4.07
C SER A 160 8.29 -5.18 3.71
N THR A 161 7.50 -4.77 2.72
CA THR A 161 7.34 -3.37 2.31
C THR A 161 5.86 -2.99 2.31
N THR A 162 5.07 -3.51 3.28
CA THR A 162 3.70 -3.06 3.52
C THR A 162 3.71 -1.63 4.07
N ALA A 163 2.60 -0.91 3.93
CA ALA A 163 2.48 0.45 4.46
C ALA A 163 2.68 0.45 5.98
N GLU A 164 2.13 -0.53 6.70
CA GLU A 164 2.35 -0.72 8.15
C GLU A 164 3.84 -0.86 8.50
N THR A 165 4.57 -1.78 7.84
CA THR A 165 6.00 -1.98 8.11
C THR A 165 6.81 -0.71 7.85
N LEU A 166 6.46 0.04 6.80
CA LEU A 166 7.12 1.30 6.45
C LEU A 166 6.82 2.39 7.48
N PHE A 167 5.59 2.48 7.94
CA PHE A 167 5.20 3.47 8.95
C PHE A 167 5.82 3.17 10.31
N GLN A 168 5.90 1.88 10.71
CA GLN A 168 6.66 1.44 11.89
C GLN A 168 8.14 1.84 11.80
N TYR A 169 8.75 1.65 10.62
CA TYR A 169 10.13 2.09 10.38
C TYR A 169 10.29 3.62 10.48
N LEU A 170 9.32 4.37 9.95
CA LEU A 170 9.32 5.83 9.91
C LEU A 170 9.19 6.42 11.31
N THR A 171 8.28 5.89 12.11
CA THR A 171 7.96 6.41 13.45
C THR A 171 8.84 5.82 14.55
N GLY A 172 9.43 4.65 14.31
CA GLY A 172 10.11 3.85 15.33
C GLY A 172 9.17 3.11 16.27
N ASP A 173 7.85 3.17 16.03
CA ASP A 173 6.82 2.46 16.79
C ASP A 173 6.58 1.08 16.17
N SER A 174 7.21 0.04 16.73
CA SER A 174 7.08 -1.34 16.24
C SER A 174 5.73 -1.99 16.56
N GLU A 175 4.94 -1.41 17.47
CA GLU A 175 3.63 -1.90 17.88
C GLU A 175 2.48 -1.23 17.12
N PHE A 176 2.81 -0.28 16.23
CA PHE A 176 1.79 0.36 15.40
C PHE A 176 1.06 -0.67 14.54
N GLU A 177 -0.25 -0.60 14.55
CA GLU A 177 -1.15 -1.38 13.69
C GLU A 177 -2.02 -0.44 12.86
N GLU A 178 -2.17 -0.74 11.57
CA GLU A 178 -3.05 0.02 10.68
C GLU A 178 -4.51 -0.12 11.11
N GLU A 179 -5.24 0.99 11.04
CA GLU A 179 -6.67 0.99 11.34
C GLU A 179 -7.48 0.31 10.22
N HIS A 180 -6.94 0.24 9.01
CA HIS A 180 -7.58 -0.27 7.80
C HIS A 180 -8.93 0.42 7.54
N THR A 181 -8.89 1.73 7.45
CA THR A 181 -9.93 2.57 6.90
C THR A 181 -9.30 3.48 5.86
N ALA A 182 -9.97 3.65 4.73
CA ALA A 182 -9.36 4.28 3.57
C ALA A 182 -8.75 5.67 3.83
N LEU A 183 -9.34 6.48 4.73
CA LEU A 183 -8.73 7.77 5.07
C LEU A 183 -7.51 7.62 5.99
N ALA A 184 -7.55 6.74 7.00
CA ALA A 184 -6.40 6.51 7.87
C ALA A 184 -5.21 5.95 7.09
N ASP A 185 -5.48 5.04 6.15
CA ASP A 185 -4.44 4.45 5.31
C ASP A 185 -3.86 5.51 4.34
N SER A 186 -4.70 6.39 3.76
CA SER A 186 -4.23 7.54 2.98
C SER A 186 -3.34 8.50 3.77
N GLU A 187 -3.60 8.69 5.08
CA GLU A 187 -2.76 9.51 5.96
C GLU A 187 -1.38 8.87 6.18
N ILE A 188 -1.33 7.56 6.42
CA ILE A 188 -0.07 6.78 6.53
C ILE A 188 0.71 6.84 5.23
N GLU A 189 0.04 6.65 4.11
CA GLU A 189 0.62 6.68 2.76
C GLU A 189 1.22 8.05 2.42
N LEU A 190 0.57 9.15 2.85
CA LEU A 190 1.15 10.49 2.71
C LEU A 190 2.48 10.60 3.47
N GLU A 191 2.54 10.15 4.73
CA GLU A 191 3.78 10.23 5.51
C GLU A 191 4.90 9.37 4.89
N ILE A 192 4.56 8.20 4.34
CA ILE A 192 5.51 7.38 3.58
C ILE A 192 6.01 8.12 2.33
N LEU A 193 5.11 8.76 1.57
CA LEU A 193 5.45 9.54 0.39
C LEU A 193 6.36 10.73 0.76
N LYS A 194 6.06 11.46 1.84
CA LYS A 194 6.89 12.56 2.38
C LYS A 194 8.30 12.06 2.73
N MET A 195 8.42 10.89 3.38
CA MET A 195 9.73 10.31 3.63
C MET A 195 10.49 10.00 2.34
N CYS A 196 9.81 9.47 1.32
CA CYS A 196 10.44 9.23 0.03
C CYS A 196 10.96 10.54 -0.59
N THR A 197 10.17 11.62 -0.52
CA THR A 197 10.59 12.94 -1.04
C THR A 197 11.73 13.55 -0.24
N TYR A 198 11.74 13.40 1.07
CA TYR A 198 12.90 13.79 1.90
C TYR A 198 14.19 13.05 1.50
N LYS A 199 14.07 11.80 1.00
CA LYS A 199 15.19 11.00 0.49
C LYS A 199 15.49 11.24 -1.00
N GLY A 200 14.80 12.15 -1.67
CA GLY A 200 15.09 12.58 -3.04
C GLY A 200 14.07 12.16 -4.10
N ALA A 201 12.91 11.61 -3.71
CA ALA A 201 11.81 11.44 -4.66
C ALA A 201 11.21 12.79 -5.05
N GLU A 202 10.74 12.90 -6.28
CA GLU A 202 10.13 14.12 -6.83
C GLU A 202 8.62 13.90 -6.99
N TYR A 203 7.82 14.87 -6.55
CA TYR A 203 6.38 14.83 -6.83
C TYR A 203 6.11 14.90 -8.35
N GLY A 204 5.10 14.16 -8.81
CA GLY A 204 4.74 14.09 -10.22
C GLY A 204 5.60 13.14 -11.06
N LYS A 205 6.58 12.46 -10.45
CA LYS A 205 7.45 11.51 -11.14
C LYS A 205 7.10 10.07 -10.80
N ALA A 206 6.95 9.25 -11.83
CA ALA A 206 6.74 7.82 -11.67
C ALA A 206 8.06 7.09 -11.39
N TYR A 207 8.05 6.20 -10.39
CA TYR A 207 9.16 5.31 -10.07
C TYR A 207 8.76 3.86 -10.27
N LYS A 208 9.72 3.04 -10.71
CA LYS A 208 9.45 1.65 -11.05
C LYS A 208 9.28 0.80 -9.78
N THR A 209 8.12 0.18 -9.63
CA THR A 209 7.88 -0.81 -8.58
C THR A 209 8.66 -2.09 -8.86
N CYS A 210 9.40 -2.60 -7.86
CA CYS A 210 10.02 -3.91 -7.89
C CYS A 210 9.05 -4.95 -7.30
N GLN A 211 9.14 -6.20 -7.74
CA GLN A 211 8.29 -7.27 -7.21
C GLN A 211 8.59 -7.61 -5.74
N SER A 212 9.86 -7.51 -5.34
CA SER A 212 10.28 -7.76 -3.96
C SER A 212 11.68 -7.22 -3.70
N ILE A 213 11.96 -6.90 -2.45
CA ILE A 213 13.32 -6.61 -1.97
C ILE A 213 13.88 -7.90 -1.38
N VAL A 214 14.73 -8.54 -2.14
CA VAL A 214 15.26 -9.88 -1.82
C VAL A 214 16.20 -9.80 -0.62
N ARG A 215 15.89 -10.59 0.41
CA ARG A 215 16.79 -10.83 1.55
C ARG A 215 17.85 -11.86 1.17
N LYS A 216 19.11 -11.54 1.38
CA LYS A 216 20.20 -12.50 1.26
C LYS A 216 20.16 -13.42 2.48
N GLN A 217 19.72 -14.66 2.30
CA GLN A 217 19.76 -15.67 3.37
C GLN A 217 21.04 -16.49 3.23
N VAL A 218 21.90 -16.44 4.25
CA VAL A 218 22.99 -17.40 4.40
C VAL A 218 22.42 -18.63 5.10
N ARG A 219 22.51 -19.78 4.45
CA ARG A 219 22.13 -21.07 5.05
C ARG A 219 23.38 -21.86 5.34
N VAL A 220 23.39 -22.54 6.47
CA VAL A 220 24.45 -23.47 6.85
C VAL A 220 23.95 -24.88 6.56
N LEU A 221 24.67 -25.60 5.71
CA LEU A 221 24.48 -27.01 5.47
C LEU A 221 25.55 -27.76 6.24
N THR A 222 25.20 -28.43 7.34
CA THR A 222 26.11 -29.28 8.07
C THR A 222 26.16 -30.65 7.40
N ILE A 223 27.33 -31.05 6.91
CA ILE A 223 27.58 -32.37 6.36
C ILE A 223 28.55 -33.14 7.24
N GLU A 224 28.34 -34.44 7.38
CA GLU A 224 29.26 -35.33 8.05
C GLU A 224 30.17 -36.02 7.00
N HIS A 225 31.48 -35.82 7.12
CA HIS A 225 32.44 -36.47 6.27
C HIS A 225 33.59 -37.05 7.11
N LYS A 226 33.81 -38.34 7.03
CA LYS A 226 34.87 -39.07 7.78
C LYS A 226 34.81 -38.81 9.30
N GLY A 227 33.63 -38.77 9.90
CA GLY A 227 33.40 -38.53 11.33
C GLY A 227 33.67 -37.08 11.77
N LYS A 228 33.75 -36.13 10.84
CA LYS A 228 33.84 -34.70 11.12
C LYS A 228 32.61 -33.99 10.56
N GLN A 229 32.03 -33.10 11.36
CA GLN A 229 31.01 -32.16 10.89
C GLN A 229 31.68 -31.02 10.17
N ILE A 230 31.18 -30.71 8.98
CA ILE A 230 31.64 -29.60 8.14
C ILE A 230 30.44 -28.73 7.85
N ASP A 231 30.49 -27.47 8.27
CA ASP A 231 29.46 -26.48 7.99
C ASP A 231 29.80 -25.75 6.69
N LEU A 232 28.89 -25.85 5.74
CA LEU A 232 28.97 -25.14 4.47
C LEU A 232 28.00 -23.98 4.47
N GLU A 233 28.52 -22.76 4.43
CA GLU A 233 27.69 -21.58 4.26
C GLU A 233 27.41 -21.35 2.76
N TYR A 234 26.16 -21.13 2.40
CA TYR A 234 25.77 -20.78 1.06
C TYR A 234 24.72 -19.66 1.04
N GLU A 235 24.88 -18.72 0.11
CA GLU A 235 23.87 -17.69 -0.15
C GLU A 235 22.74 -18.28 -1.01
N ASN A 236 21.50 -18.25 -0.50
CA ASN A 236 20.33 -18.61 -1.31
C ASN A 236 19.90 -17.40 -2.15
N ARG A 237 20.34 -17.33 -3.39
CA ARG A 237 19.86 -16.33 -4.36
C ARG A 237 18.57 -16.85 -4.99
N ARG A 238 17.42 -16.55 -4.39
CA ARG A 238 16.09 -16.92 -4.91
C ARG A 238 15.66 -16.13 -6.17
N ASN A 239 16.55 -15.75 -7.04
CA ASN A 239 16.22 -15.08 -8.30
C ASN A 239 16.25 -15.99 -9.53
N TYR A 240 16.34 -17.29 -9.36
CA TYR A 240 16.16 -18.24 -10.44
C TYR A 240 15.00 -19.16 -10.09
N LYS A 241 13.89 -19.01 -10.80
CA LYS A 241 12.88 -20.07 -10.94
C LYS A 241 13.52 -21.21 -11.74
N ASP A 242 14.38 -21.96 -11.08
CA ASP A 242 14.72 -23.29 -11.55
C ASP A 242 13.50 -24.18 -11.26
N LYS A 243 12.85 -24.64 -12.32
CA LYS A 243 11.69 -25.55 -12.23
C LYS A 243 12.01 -26.89 -11.58
N GLN A 244 13.27 -27.13 -11.18
CA GLN A 244 13.75 -28.42 -10.70
C GLN A 244 14.38 -28.41 -9.29
N GLY A 245 14.42 -27.29 -8.60
CA GLY A 245 14.85 -27.22 -7.18
C GLY A 245 16.33 -27.59 -6.94
N GLN A 246 17.21 -27.48 -7.93
CA GLN A 246 18.63 -27.82 -7.79
C GLN A 246 19.45 -26.67 -7.22
N VAL A 247 20.32 -26.99 -6.28
CA VAL A 247 21.29 -26.08 -5.67
C VAL A 247 22.39 -25.77 -6.68
N ASN A 248 22.42 -24.56 -7.22
CA ASN A 248 23.26 -24.23 -8.36
C ASN A 248 24.73 -23.89 -8.07
N ARG A 249 25.16 -23.72 -6.82
CA ARG A 249 26.61 -23.58 -6.50
C ARG A 249 26.88 -23.74 -5.01
N ILE A 250 27.67 -24.71 -4.65
CA ILE A 250 28.38 -24.81 -3.37
C ILE A 250 29.72 -24.12 -3.58
N VAL A 251 29.99 -23.03 -2.85
CA VAL A 251 31.31 -22.40 -2.81
C VAL A 251 32.02 -22.93 -1.58
N LEU A 252 32.93 -23.86 -1.78
CA LEU A 252 33.87 -24.26 -0.76
C LEU A 252 34.92 -23.14 -0.59
N LYS A 253 35.02 -22.59 0.62
CA LYS A 253 36.17 -21.76 1.01
C LYS A 253 37.20 -22.61 1.70
#